data_5fec29a5ee75791de124a6307fa1b313
#
_entry.id   5fec29a5ee75791de124a6307fa1b313
#
_cell.length_a   1.000
_cell.length_b   1.000
_cell.length_c   1.000
_cell.angle_alpha   90.00
_cell.angle_beta   90.00
_cell.angle_gamma   90.00
#
_symmetry.space_group_name_H-M   'P 1'
#
loop_
_entity.id
_entity.type
_entity.pdbx_description
1 polymer ?
#
loop_
_entity_poly.entity_id
_entity_poly.type
_entity_poly.pdbx_seq_one_letter_code
_entity_poly.pdbx_strand_id
1 'polypeptide(L)'
;MLITRRQLLLASLAVASQATLVACGNQTEQVAMPADFDPATTCDLDGMLLADYPGPKGQIHFAGEARPTWYCDTVEVFSTLLKPEQVRTVRAVFVQDMELADWEAPRGNWFDAKTGFYVSGSKRHGSMGPTIASFRNEAAARKFAATYGGKVLRFADVRPEMVDLSGGASHDHRM
;
A
#
# COMPACT_ATOMS: atom_id res chain seq x y z
N MET A 1 -47.48 -49.08 -31.01
CA MET A 1 -46.69 -49.14 -29.80
C MET A 1 -46.95 -47.84 -29.02
N LEU A 2 -47.83 -47.88 -28.00
CA LEU A 2 -48.33 -46.69 -27.29
C LEU A 2 -47.42 -46.45 -26.07
N ILE A 3 -46.69 -45.37 -26.12
CA ILE A 3 -45.83 -44.92 -24.99
C ILE A 3 -46.76 -44.35 -23.92
N THR A 4 -46.81 -45.01 -22.76
CA THR A 4 -47.66 -44.62 -21.62
C THR A 4 -47.12 -43.34 -20.94
N ARG A 5 -48.08 -42.47 -20.53
CA ARG A 5 -47.78 -41.18 -19.81
C ARG A 5 -46.81 -41.32 -18.61
N ARG A 6 -46.64 -42.51 -18.07
CA ARG A 6 -45.77 -42.82 -16.95
C ARG A 6 -44.29 -42.88 -17.35
N GLN A 7 -43.97 -43.16 -18.61
CA GLN A 7 -42.58 -43.20 -19.10
C GLN A 7 -42.07 -41.82 -19.49
N LEU A 8 -42.92 -40.85 -19.77
CA LEU A 8 -42.55 -39.47 -20.05
C LEU A 8 -42.18 -38.68 -18.80
N LEU A 9 -42.65 -39.06 -17.60
CA LEU A 9 -42.37 -38.38 -16.35
C LEU A 9 -41.03 -38.81 -15.72
N LEU A 10 -40.46 -39.95 -16.12
CA LEU A 10 -39.15 -40.43 -15.62
C LEU A 10 -37.99 -39.95 -16.46
N ALA A 11 -38.20 -39.47 -17.68
CA ALA A 11 -37.18 -38.93 -18.56
C ALA A 11 -36.85 -37.44 -18.26
N SER A 12 -37.73 -36.72 -17.56
CA SER A 12 -37.57 -35.29 -17.27
C SER A 12 -36.80 -35.00 -15.94
N LEU A 13 -36.54 -35.99 -15.12
CA LEU A 13 -35.79 -35.80 -13.86
C LEU A 13 -34.27 -36.02 -14.02
N ALA A 14 -33.78 -36.55 -15.13
CA ALA A 14 -32.37 -36.91 -15.30
C ALA A 14 -31.51 -35.79 -15.93
N VAL A 15 -32.12 -34.68 -16.40
CA VAL A 15 -31.38 -33.59 -17.06
C VAL A 15 -31.08 -32.41 -16.15
N ALA A 16 -31.64 -32.37 -14.93
CA ALA A 16 -31.51 -31.23 -14.03
C ALA A 16 -30.28 -31.27 -13.10
N SER A 17 -29.42 -32.31 -13.17
CA SER A 17 -28.34 -32.54 -12.18
C SER A 17 -26.92 -32.24 -12.65
N GLN A 18 -26.70 -31.61 -13.79
CA GLN A 18 -25.32 -31.38 -14.29
C GLN A 18 -24.91 -29.93 -14.47
N ALA A 19 -25.62 -28.97 -13.88
CA ALA A 19 -25.35 -27.53 -14.09
C ALA A 19 -24.73 -26.82 -12.86
N THR A 20 -24.11 -27.52 -11.91
CA THR A 20 -23.58 -26.87 -10.68
C THR A 20 -22.11 -27.16 -10.34
N LEU A 21 -21.24 -27.39 -11.30
CA LEU A 21 -19.82 -27.62 -11.02
C LEU A 21 -18.87 -26.83 -11.95
N VAL A 22 -19.15 -25.55 -12.21
CA VAL A 22 -18.13 -24.64 -12.79
C VAL A 22 -18.29 -23.27 -12.16
N ALA A 23 -17.93 -23.17 -10.89
CA ALA A 23 -17.71 -21.89 -10.22
C ALA A 23 -16.49 -21.97 -9.28
N CYS A 24 -15.44 -22.71 -9.66
CA CYS A 24 -14.10 -22.36 -9.23
C CYS A 24 -13.61 -21.28 -10.18
N GLY A 25 -14.05 -20.03 -9.93
CA GLY A 25 -13.57 -18.88 -10.66
C GLY A 25 -12.06 -18.83 -10.50
N ASN A 26 -11.30 -18.95 -11.58
CA ASN A 26 -10.02 -18.31 -11.70
C ASN A 26 -10.26 -16.84 -11.30
N GLN A 27 -9.97 -16.49 -10.06
CA GLN A 27 -9.70 -15.10 -9.72
C GLN A 27 -8.42 -14.77 -10.51
N THR A 28 -8.61 -14.24 -11.71
CA THR A 28 -7.55 -13.49 -12.37
C THR A 28 -7.04 -12.53 -11.32
N GLU A 29 -5.82 -12.73 -10.88
CA GLU A 29 -5.17 -11.91 -9.88
C GLU A 29 -5.12 -10.49 -10.45
N GLN A 30 -6.11 -9.68 -10.05
CA GLN A 30 -6.20 -8.31 -10.54
C GLN A 30 -4.93 -7.60 -10.10
N VAL A 31 -4.20 -7.08 -11.06
CA VAL A 31 -3.01 -6.25 -10.79
C VAL A 31 -3.48 -5.11 -9.89
N ALA A 32 -2.92 -5.04 -8.69
CA ALA A 32 -3.25 -3.97 -7.78
C ALA A 32 -2.81 -2.64 -8.39
N MET A 33 -3.74 -1.69 -8.46
CA MET A 33 -3.47 -0.33 -8.91
C MET A 33 -3.50 0.60 -7.70
N PRO A 34 -2.67 1.66 -7.68
CA PRO A 34 -2.73 2.62 -6.60
C PRO A 34 -4.10 3.34 -6.62
N ALA A 35 -4.64 3.55 -5.42
CA ALA A 35 -5.81 4.39 -5.21
C ALA A 35 -5.38 5.78 -4.74
N ASP A 36 -6.21 6.79 -4.97
CA ASP A 36 -6.04 8.09 -4.31
C ASP A 36 -6.89 8.12 -3.04
N PHE A 37 -6.46 8.89 -2.05
CA PHE A 37 -7.19 9.03 -0.80
C PHE A 37 -8.04 10.30 -0.81
N ASP A 38 -9.19 10.24 -0.16
CA ASP A 38 -10.05 11.40 0.06
C ASP A 38 -9.65 12.15 1.36
N PRO A 39 -10.19 13.37 1.59
CA PRO A 39 -9.84 14.15 2.79
C PRO A 39 -10.17 13.48 4.13
N ALA A 40 -11.10 12.52 4.15
CA ALA A 40 -11.50 11.81 5.35
C ALA A 40 -10.71 10.50 5.57
N THR A 41 -9.80 10.15 4.64
CA THR A 41 -9.00 8.93 4.76
C THR A 41 -8.01 9.05 5.91
N THR A 42 -8.05 8.07 6.81
CA THR A 42 -7.15 7.97 7.96
C THR A 42 -6.04 6.96 7.74
N CYS A 43 -4.92 7.17 8.39
CA CYS A 43 -3.86 6.18 8.53
C CYS A 43 -4.37 4.98 9.32
N ASP A 44 -4.16 3.77 8.78
CA ASP A 44 -4.59 2.53 9.44
C ASP A 44 -3.68 2.16 10.64
N LEU A 45 -2.54 2.83 10.82
CA LEU A 45 -1.63 2.57 11.92
C LEU A 45 -1.96 3.41 13.17
N ASP A 46 -2.25 4.70 12.99
CA ASP A 46 -2.39 5.66 14.09
C ASP A 46 -3.68 6.49 14.07
N GLY A 47 -4.48 6.39 13.00
CA GLY A 47 -5.75 7.09 12.84
C GLY A 47 -5.65 8.56 12.41
N MET A 48 -4.45 9.08 12.11
CA MET A 48 -4.26 10.45 11.63
C MET A 48 -4.86 10.63 10.23
N LEU A 49 -5.46 11.79 9.95
CA LEU A 49 -5.94 12.13 8.61
C LEU A 49 -4.75 12.32 7.65
N LEU A 50 -4.69 11.56 6.56
CA LEU A 50 -3.59 11.68 5.60
C LEU A 50 -3.49 13.08 5.00
N ALA A 51 -4.63 13.75 4.86
CA ALA A 51 -4.72 15.08 4.25
C ALA A 51 -4.07 16.20 5.05
N ASP A 52 -3.93 16.03 6.37
CA ASP A 52 -3.54 17.09 7.29
C ASP A 52 -2.02 17.19 7.50
N TYR A 53 -1.28 16.25 6.97
CA TYR A 53 0.15 16.13 7.27
C TYR A 53 1.02 16.17 6.01
N PRO A 54 2.24 16.74 6.12
CA PRO A 54 3.20 16.80 5.02
C PRO A 54 3.87 15.45 4.76
N GLY A 55 4.68 15.42 3.71
CA GLY A 55 5.54 14.30 3.37
C GLY A 55 4.84 13.14 2.65
N PRO A 56 5.62 12.19 2.14
CA PRO A 56 5.11 11.12 1.28
C PRO A 56 4.17 10.17 2.01
N LYS A 57 3.02 9.91 1.40
CA LYS A 57 2.06 8.90 1.87
C LYS A 57 2.35 7.55 1.23
N GLY A 58 1.81 6.49 1.85
CA GLY A 58 1.93 5.16 1.31
C GLY A 58 0.67 4.32 1.43
N GLN A 59 0.63 3.27 0.63
CA GLN A 59 -0.44 2.29 0.66
C GLN A 59 0.10 0.89 0.41
N ILE A 60 -0.40 -0.08 1.19
CA ILE A 60 -0.10 -1.50 1.02
C ILE A 60 -1.37 -2.23 0.64
N HIS A 61 -1.32 -2.99 -0.45
CA HIS A 61 -2.38 -3.87 -0.88
C HIS A 61 -2.07 -5.29 -0.40
N PHE A 62 -2.86 -5.78 0.54
CA PHE A 62 -2.74 -7.17 1.02
C PHE A 62 -3.68 -8.10 0.26
N ALA A 63 -3.28 -9.37 0.14
CA ALA A 63 -4.14 -10.39 -0.45
C ALA A 63 -5.41 -10.59 0.39
N GLY A 64 -6.55 -10.69 -0.30
CA GLY A 64 -7.86 -10.86 0.35
C GLY A 64 -8.49 -9.56 0.88
N GLU A 65 -7.79 -8.43 0.84
CA GLU A 65 -8.34 -7.14 1.23
C GLU A 65 -8.85 -6.35 0.01
N ALA A 66 -10.05 -5.81 0.12
CA ALA A 66 -10.69 -5.08 -0.99
C ALA A 66 -10.17 -3.65 -1.13
N ARG A 67 -9.69 -3.04 -0.04
CA ARG A 67 -9.12 -1.70 -0.02
C ARG A 67 -7.63 -1.74 0.36
N PRO A 68 -6.84 -0.73 -0.02
CA PRO A 68 -5.50 -0.60 0.49
C PRO A 68 -5.50 -0.26 2.00
N THR A 69 -4.44 -0.67 2.68
CA THR A 69 -4.08 -0.18 4.01
C THR A 69 -3.29 1.12 3.82
N TRP A 70 -3.74 2.20 4.45
CA TRP A 70 -3.21 3.54 4.29
C TRP A 70 -2.20 3.91 5.37
N TYR A 71 -1.17 4.65 4.98
CA TYR A 71 -0.11 5.14 5.86
C TYR A 71 0.14 6.62 5.62
N CYS A 72 0.22 7.40 6.69
CA CYS A 72 0.48 8.84 6.62
C CYS A 72 1.96 9.18 6.38
N ASP A 73 2.85 8.17 6.45
CA ASP A 73 4.29 8.34 6.20
C ASP A 73 4.91 7.07 5.59
N THR A 74 5.95 7.23 4.76
CA THR A 74 6.73 6.10 4.23
C THR A 74 7.48 5.32 5.31
N VAL A 75 7.87 5.96 6.42
CA VAL A 75 8.47 5.28 7.57
C VAL A 75 7.53 4.22 8.11
N GLU A 76 6.22 4.49 8.18
CA GLU A 76 5.20 3.54 8.63
C GLU A 76 5.02 2.38 7.65
N VAL A 77 5.07 2.68 6.34
CA VAL A 77 5.04 1.63 5.30
C VAL A 77 6.18 0.65 5.51
N PHE A 78 7.42 1.17 5.60
CA PHE A 78 8.59 0.32 5.80
C PHE A 78 8.57 -0.36 7.16
N SER A 79 8.20 0.34 8.23
CA SER A 79 8.04 -0.26 9.56
C SER A 79 7.08 -1.45 9.51
N THR A 80 5.93 -1.30 8.83
CA THR A 80 4.97 -2.41 8.68
C THR A 80 5.55 -3.57 7.88
N LEU A 81 6.24 -3.31 6.76
CA LEU A 81 6.78 -4.35 5.89
C LEU A 81 7.93 -5.12 6.53
N LEU A 82 8.74 -4.46 7.36
CA LEU A 82 9.95 -5.02 7.97
C LEU A 82 9.72 -5.65 9.34
N LYS A 83 8.50 -5.54 9.90
CA LYS A 83 8.16 -6.19 11.17
C LYS A 83 8.22 -7.72 11.03
N PRO A 84 8.89 -8.44 11.95
CA PRO A 84 8.94 -9.90 11.94
C PRO A 84 7.56 -10.57 12.00
N GLU A 85 6.60 -9.89 12.63
CA GLU A 85 5.21 -10.36 12.78
C GLU A 85 4.36 -10.17 11.52
N GLN A 86 4.88 -9.51 10.49
CA GLN A 86 4.16 -9.28 9.25
C GLN A 86 4.09 -10.59 8.43
N VAL A 87 2.95 -11.27 8.52
CA VAL A 87 2.69 -12.57 7.86
C VAL A 87 1.69 -12.47 6.71
N ARG A 88 1.02 -11.30 6.52
CA ARG A 88 0.06 -11.11 5.44
C ARG A 88 0.78 -11.07 4.09
N THR A 89 0.20 -11.72 3.09
CA THR A 89 0.74 -11.67 1.72
C THR A 89 0.56 -10.27 1.14
N VAL A 90 1.68 -9.60 0.82
CA VAL A 90 1.69 -8.28 0.17
C VAL A 90 1.58 -8.45 -1.34
N ARG A 91 0.55 -7.89 -1.95
CA ARG A 91 0.34 -7.88 -3.41
C ARG A 91 1.07 -6.72 -4.08
N ALA A 92 0.94 -5.52 -3.52
CA ALA A 92 1.60 -4.32 -4.02
C ALA A 92 1.85 -3.32 -2.90
N VAL A 93 2.83 -2.45 -3.10
CA VAL A 93 3.13 -1.31 -2.23
C VAL A 93 3.32 -0.09 -3.12
N PHE A 94 2.60 0.98 -2.83
CA PHE A 94 2.75 2.24 -3.55
C PHE A 94 3.09 3.35 -2.58
N VAL A 95 3.94 4.26 -3.04
CA VAL A 95 4.31 5.50 -2.34
C VAL A 95 4.24 6.67 -3.31
N GLN A 96 4.20 7.89 -2.81
CA GLN A 96 4.13 9.08 -3.64
C GLN A 96 5.52 9.53 -4.11
N ASP A 97 5.59 9.99 -5.37
CA ASP A 97 6.79 10.57 -5.95
C ASP A 97 6.90 12.05 -5.53
N MET A 98 7.84 12.33 -4.63
CA MET A 98 8.03 13.67 -4.06
C MET A 98 8.83 14.61 -4.98
N GLU A 99 9.19 14.17 -6.19
CA GLU A 99 9.61 15.08 -7.26
C GLU A 99 8.41 15.84 -7.84
N LEU A 100 7.24 15.19 -7.89
CA LEU A 100 6.03 15.68 -8.55
C LEU A 100 4.94 16.13 -7.58
N ALA A 101 4.85 15.49 -6.41
CA ALA A 101 3.87 15.83 -5.40
C ALA A 101 4.30 17.05 -4.57
N ASP A 102 3.33 17.85 -4.15
CA ASP A 102 3.55 18.89 -3.16
C ASP A 102 3.95 18.26 -1.82
N TRP A 103 4.97 18.78 -1.17
CA TRP A 103 5.43 18.24 0.11
C TRP A 103 4.45 18.49 1.24
N GLU A 104 3.83 19.68 1.28
CA GLU A 104 2.96 20.08 2.37
C GLU A 104 1.54 19.50 2.23
N ALA A 105 1.09 19.26 1.00
CA ALA A 105 -0.22 18.70 0.70
C ALA A 105 -0.14 17.63 -0.41
N PRO A 106 0.56 16.51 -0.18
CA PRO A 106 0.83 15.54 -1.24
C PRO A 106 -0.43 14.83 -1.71
N ARG A 107 -0.61 14.76 -3.06
CA ARG A 107 -1.72 14.08 -3.73
C ARG A 107 -1.23 13.35 -4.96
N GLY A 108 -1.84 12.22 -5.28
CA GLY A 108 -1.53 11.44 -6.49
C GLY A 108 -0.05 11.05 -6.60
N ASN A 109 0.44 10.98 -7.83
CA ASN A 109 1.85 10.69 -8.15
C ASN A 109 2.37 9.36 -7.57
N TRP A 110 1.48 8.36 -7.45
CA TRP A 110 1.79 7.05 -6.92
C TRP A 110 2.68 6.23 -7.84
N PHE A 111 3.62 5.48 -7.27
CA PHE A 111 4.43 4.51 -8.00
C PHE A 111 4.72 3.27 -7.15
N ASP A 112 5.12 2.18 -7.81
CA ASP A 112 5.51 0.94 -7.12
C ASP A 112 6.76 1.19 -6.27
N ALA A 113 6.59 1.09 -4.97
CA ALA A 113 7.64 1.35 -3.98
C ALA A 113 8.91 0.55 -4.22
N LYS A 114 8.82 -0.68 -4.73
CA LYS A 114 9.97 -1.57 -4.96
C LYS A 114 10.91 -1.04 -6.04
N THR A 115 10.42 -0.19 -6.94
CA THR A 115 11.20 0.41 -8.03
C THR A 115 11.88 1.72 -7.65
N GLY A 116 11.53 2.29 -6.50
CA GLY A 116 11.90 3.63 -6.09
C GLY A 116 13.30 3.81 -5.51
N PHE A 117 13.58 5.10 -5.32
CA PHE A 117 14.72 5.61 -4.60
C PHE A 117 14.24 6.38 -3.38
N TYR A 118 14.97 6.30 -2.29
CA TYR A 118 14.57 6.81 -1.00
C TYR A 118 15.68 7.66 -0.40
N VAL A 119 15.31 8.73 0.32
CA VAL A 119 16.29 9.54 1.04
C VAL A 119 15.97 9.49 2.52
N SER A 120 16.84 8.84 3.29
CA SER A 120 16.76 8.73 4.74
C SER A 120 17.70 9.72 5.41
N GLY A 121 17.29 10.30 6.55
CA GLY A 121 18.09 11.22 7.34
C GLY A 121 18.16 12.63 6.76
N SER A 122 17.18 13.04 5.94
CA SER A 122 17.05 14.42 5.47
C SER A 122 16.51 15.33 6.60
N LYS A 123 16.67 16.66 6.40
CA LYS A 123 16.12 17.68 7.32
C LYS A 123 14.62 17.92 7.10
N ARG A 124 14.02 17.36 6.05
CA ARG A 124 12.58 17.46 5.82
C ARG A 124 11.85 16.46 6.70
N HIS A 125 10.75 16.92 7.31
CA HIS A 125 9.91 16.09 8.15
C HIS A 125 8.65 15.69 7.40
N GLY A 126 8.16 14.50 7.70
CA GLY A 126 6.84 14.00 7.29
C GLY A 126 5.80 14.19 8.40
N SER A 127 4.82 13.31 8.42
CA SER A 127 3.67 13.40 9.36
C SER A 127 4.09 13.26 10.83
N MET A 128 5.09 12.45 11.13
CA MET A 128 5.54 12.15 12.51
C MET A 128 6.97 12.60 12.78
N GLY A 129 7.49 13.57 12.05
CA GLY A 129 8.86 14.05 12.20
C GLY A 129 9.80 13.50 11.12
N PRO A 130 10.97 12.94 11.48
CA PRO A 130 11.90 12.39 10.49
C PRO A 130 11.24 11.36 9.59
N THR A 131 11.37 11.53 8.26
CA THR A 131 10.74 10.66 7.26
C THR A 131 11.76 10.14 6.25
N ILE A 132 11.34 9.17 5.45
CA ILE A 132 12.06 8.67 4.29
C ILE A 132 11.38 9.20 3.03
N ALA A 133 11.99 10.20 2.38
CA ALA A 133 11.44 10.77 1.16
C ALA A 133 11.53 9.76 0.01
N SER A 134 10.48 9.66 -0.81
CA SER A 134 10.35 8.69 -1.89
C SER A 134 10.35 9.35 -3.26
N PHE A 135 11.06 8.75 -4.22
CA PHE A 135 11.24 9.26 -5.58
C PHE A 135 11.22 8.11 -6.58
N ARG A 136 10.59 8.34 -7.71
CA ARG A 136 10.63 7.41 -8.84
C ARG A 136 11.99 7.44 -9.54
N ASN A 137 12.65 8.60 -9.51
CA ASN A 137 13.86 8.89 -10.25
C ASN A 137 15.06 9.10 -9.31
N GLU A 138 16.18 8.43 -9.60
CA GLU A 138 17.41 8.55 -8.81
C GLU A 138 17.99 9.97 -8.82
N ALA A 139 17.92 10.65 -9.97
CA ALA A 139 18.42 12.01 -10.07
C ALA A 139 17.65 12.97 -9.16
N ALA A 140 16.32 12.80 -9.05
CA ALA A 140 15.49 13.56 -8.14
C ALA A 140 15.84 13.29 -6.67
N ALA A 141 16.03 12.01 -6.30
CA ALA A 141 16.46 11.62 -4.95
C ALA A 141 17.82 12.25 -4.60
N ARG A 142 18.79 12.21 -5.52
CA ARG A 142 20.11 12.85 -5.33
C ARG A 142 20.01 14.36 -5.20
N LYS A 143 19.19 15.02 -6.01
CA LYS A 143 18.93 16.46 -5.93
C LYS A 143 18.31 16.84 -4.58
N PHE A 144 17.34 16.08 -4.12
CA PHE A 144 16.73 16.27 -2.82
C PHE A 144 17.75 16.09 -1.69
N ALA A 145 18.56 15.02 -1.72
CA ALA A 145 19.60 14.77 -0.73
C ALA A 145 20.68 15.86 -0.71
N ALA A 146 21.04 16.42 -1.88
CA ALA A 146 21.97 17.55 -1.95
C ALA A 146 21.41 18.82 -1.29
N THR A 147 20.10 19.02 -1.34
CA THR A 147 19.41 20.21 -0.77
C THR A 147 19.13 20.05 0.72
N TYR A 148 18.62 18.88 1.12
CA TYR A 148 18.09 18.66 2.47
C TYR A 148 18.92 17.69 3.31
N GLY A 149 20.04 17.19 2.77
CA GLY A 149 20.83 16.14 3.42
C GLY A 149 20.22 14.77 3.26
N GLY A 150 20.84 13.80 3.92
CA GLY A 150 20.40 12.42 3.92
C GLY A 150 21.16 11.54 2.92
N LYS A 151 20.84 10.23 2.95
CA LYS A 151 21.48 9.20 2.12
C LYS A 151 20.45 8.62 1.16
N VAL A 152 20.81 8.50 -0.12
CA VAL A 152 19.99 7.83 -1.13
C VAL A 152 20.12 6.31 -0.97
N LEU A 153 18.98 5.64 -0.95
CA LEU A 153 18.83 4.19 -0.76
C LEU A 153 17.93 3.62 -1.86
N ARG A 154 18.03 2.32 -2.10
CA ARG A 154 17.02 1.53 -2.78
C ARG A 154 16.02 0.96 -1.78
N PHE A 155 14.88 0.49 -2.25
CA PHE A 155 13.88 -0.17 -1.42
C PHE A 155 14.48 -1.28 -0.54
N ALA A 156 15.31 -2.14 -1.12
CA ALA A 156 15.93 -3.26 -0.44
C ALA A 156 17.02 -2.86 0.58
N ASP A 157 17.48 -1.60 0.56
CA ASP A 157 18.51 -1.10 1.47
C ASP A 157 17.93 -0.49 2.75
N VAL A 158 16.61 -0.28 2.80
CA VAL A 158 15.92 0.21 4.01
C VAL A 158 15.95 -0.89 5.07
N ARG A 159 16.39 -0.54 6.28
CA ARG A 159 16.56 -1.45 7.41
C ARG A 159 15.60 -1.14 8.54
N PRO A 160 15.26 -2.12 9.41
CA PRO A 160 14.36 -1.91 10.55
C PRO A 160 14.77 -0.75 11.46
N GLU A 161 16.07 -0.59 11.72
CA GLU A 161 16.59 0.48 12.57
C GLU A 161 16.45 1.90 11.99
N MET A 162 16.17 2.02 10.68
CA MET A 162 15.89 3.31 10.02
C MET A 162 14.43 3.73 10.13
N VAL A 163 13.56 2.82 10.55
CA VAL A 163 12.09 2.98 10.56
C VAL A 163 11.48 2.61 11.92
N ASP A 164 12.29 2.71 12.96
CA ASP A 164 11.84 2.50 14.32
C ASP A 164 10.93 3.67 14.77
N LEU A 165 9.65 3.37 14.97
CA LEU A 165 8.64 4.33 15.41
C LEU A 165 8.65 4.55 16.93
N SER A 166 9.41 3.79 17.69
CA SER A 166 9.47 3.89 19.16
C SER A 166 10.06 5.20 19.66
N GLY A 167 10.88 5.88 18.83
CA GLY A 167 11.51 7.17 19.15
C GLY A 167 10.59 8.39 19.06
N GLY A 168 9.43 8.28 18.43
CA GLY A 168 8.51 9.41 18.21
C GLY A 168 7.94 10.02 19.49
N ALA A 169 7.81 9.23 20.55
CA ALA A 169 7.29 9.67 21.84
C ALA A 169 8.35 10.37 22.74
N SER A 170 9.64 10.30 22.39
CA SER A 170 10.73 10.81 23.23
C SER A 170 11.24 12.20 22.85
N HIS A 171 10.71 12.83 21.79
CA HIS A 171 11.15 14.14 21.33
C HIS A 171 10.20 15.31 21.63
N ASP A 172 9.06 15.07 22.29
CA ASP A 172 8.20 16.15 22.73
C ASP A 172 8.61 16.68 24.11
N HIS A 173 9.73 17.40 24.14
CA HIS A 173 10.16 18.21 25.30
C HIS A 173 9.60 19.63 25.25
N ARG A 174 8.40 19.85 24.71
CA ARG A 174 7.70 21.13 24.77
C ARG A 174 6.36 20.97 25.48
N MET A 175 6.41 20.80 26.75
CA MET A 175 5.38 21.25 27.68
C MET A 175 6.03 22.09 28.76
#